data_8f7653bf40423e0b47fbfa032702324f
#
_entry.id   8f7653bf40423e0b47fbfa032702324f
#
_cell.length_a   1.000
_cell.length_b   1.000
_cell.length_c   1.000
_cell.angle_alpha   90.00
_cell.angle_beta   90.00
_cell.angle_gamma   90.00
#
_symmetry.space_group_name_H-M   'P 1'
#
loop_
_entity.id
_entity.type
_entity.pdbx_description
1 polymer ?
#
loop_
_entity_poly.entity_id
_entity_poly.type
_entity_poly.pdbx_seq_one_letter_code
_entity_poly.pdbx_strand_id
1 'polypeptide(L)'
;LEWLRDVINKEPARVFNVSFNIKVEKNPVKMVKFSSPMVGEIFFHFFDFESQYPAHVKQRNETFKLLKEAKNRKKIQYEAAYSNFSFELWILLHKTQLNQSFSDRKQYLPLINKYFGTAFADLREFKIEKNFKSVLNSLNFSDVQTAMNNYGKIVEQCELNLIEKKTCGYSFYEENPSSSVGETIQIILKACKLSS
;
A
#
# COMPACT_ATOMS: atom_id res chain seq x y z
N LEU A 1 -0.76 -7.10 5.80
CA LEU A 1 0.65 -7.12 6.22
C LEU A 1 1.04 -8.45 6.87
N GLU A 2 0.21 -9.06 7.73
CA GLU A 2 0.49 -10.39 8.32
C GLU A 2 0.77 -11.44 7.24
N TRP A 3 -0.09 -11.54 6.23
CA TRP A 3 0.14 -12.42 5.09
C TRP A 3 1.51 -12.16 4.42
N LEU A 4 1.86 -10.88 4.18
CA LEU A 4 3.14 -10.52 3.56
C LEU A 4 4.34 -10.95 4.43
N ARG A 5 4.27 -10.75 5.76
CA ARG A 5 5.26 -11.25 6.71
C ARG A 5 5.44 -12.76 6.55
N ASP A 6 4.32 -13.49 6.51
CA ASP A 6 4.35 -14.95 6.47
C ASP A 6 4.91 -15.47 5.14
N VAL A 7 4.60 -14.81 4.02
CA VAL A 7 5.16 -15.12 2.70
C VAL A 7 6.66 -14.85 2.66
N ILE A 8 7.11 -13.69 3.12
CA ILE A 8 8.52 -13.33 3.18
C ILE A 8 9.29 -14.28 4.09
N ASN A 9 8.76 -14.58 5.28
CA ASN A 9 9.45 -15.44 6.25
C ASN A 9 9.49 -16.92 5.84
N LYS A 10 8.73 -17.33 4.84
CA LYS A 10 8.82 -18.67 4.23
C LYS A 10 9.80 -18.72 3.06
N GLU A 11 10.23 -17.59 2.52
CA GLU A 11 11.12 -17.55 1.36
C GLU A 11 12.53 -18.03 1.76
N PRO A 12 13.06 -19.13 1.15
CA PRO A 12 14.37 -19.68 1.51
C PRO A 12 15.54 -18.72 1.27
N ALA A 13 15.43 -17.84 0.28
CA ALA A 13 16.49 -16.91 -0.10
C ALA A 13 16.65 -15.73 0.87
N ARG A 14 15.72 -15.54 1.83
CA ARG A 14 15.84 -14.46 2.80
C ARG A 14 17.04 -14.65 3.73
N VAL A 15 17.66 -13.53 4.08
CA VAL A 15 18.73 -13.52 5.11
C VAL A 15 18.16 -13.20 6.49
N PHE A 16 17.16 -12.31 6.54
CA PHE A 16 16.55 -11.87 7.80
C PHE A 16 15.04 -12.11 7.79
N ASN A 17 14.49 -12.46 8.95
CA ASN A 17 13.06 -12.49 9.16
C ASN A 17 12.53 -11.07 9.34
N VAL A 18 11.29 -10.84 8.87
CA VAL A 18 10.56 -9.62 9.14
C VAL A 18 9.50 -9.85 10.21
N SER A 19 9.31 -8.87 11.07
CA SER A 19 8.17 -8.79 11.99
C SER A 19 7.54 -7.40 11.88
N PHE A 20 6.21 -7.34 12.04
CA PHE A 20 5.45 -6.10 12.00
C PHE A 20 4.68 -5.89 13.30
N ASN A 21 4.77 -4.68 13.83
CA ASN A 21 3.87 -4.22 14.87
C ASN A 21 2.70 -3.49 14.19
N ILE A 22 1.61 -4.23 13.92
CA ILE A 22 0.48 -3.72 13.15
C ILE A 22 -0.56 -3.12 14.12
N LYS A 23 -0.93 -1.87 13.87
CA LYS A 23 -1.99 -1.17 14.62
C LYS A 23 -2.97 -0.52 13.66
N VAL A 24 -4.25 -0.58 14.01
CA VAL A 24 -5.33 0.10 13.28
C VAL A 24 -5.58 1.44 13.95
N GLU A 25 -4.95 2.50 13.45
CA GLU A 25 -5.12 3.86 13.94
C GLU A 25 -5.13 4.84 12.78
N LYS A 26 -6.23 5.58 12.63
CA LYS A 26 -6.39 6.56 11.55
C LYS A 26 -5.57 7.84 11.74
N ASN A 27 -5.20 8.14 12.98
CA ASN A 27 -4.47 9.36 13.31
C ASN A 27 -2.99 9.04 13.61
N PRO A 28 -2.06 9.38 12.70
CA PRO A 28 -0.64 9.14 12.88
C PRO A 28 -0.04 9.73 14.16
N VAL A 29 -0.54 10.89 14.59
CA VAL A 29 -0.07 11.55 15.82
C VAL A 29 -0.44 10.75 17.05
N LYS A 30 -1.67 10.21 17.11
CA LYS A 30 -2.09 9.32 18.20
C LYS A 30 -1.27 8.05 18.22
N MET A 31 -1.01 7.46 17.03
CA MET A 31 -0.17 6.28 16.90
C MET A 31 1.19 6.48 17.55
N VAL A 32 1.87 7.57 17.24
CA VAL A 32 3.23 7.86 17.73
C VAL A 32 3.23 8.30 19.19
N LYS A 33 2.18 8.98 19.66
CA LYS A 33 2.09 9.45 21.06
C LYS A 33 2.29 8.32 22.07
N PHE A 34 1.73 7.16 21.79
CA PHE A 34 1.75 5.99 22.68
C PHE A 34 2.81 4.95 22.30
N SER A 35 3.66 5.25 21.33
CA SER A 35 4.78 4.38 20.95
C SER A 35 6.07 4.83 21.62
N SER A 36 6.97 3.88 21.87
CA SER A 36 8.35 4.12 22.27
C SER A 36 9.26 3.64 21.14
N PRO A 37 9.50 4.48 20.12
CA PRO A 37 10.26 4.07 18.95
C PRO A 37 11.69 3.66 19.34
N MET A 38 12.16 2.56 18.78
CA MET A 38 13.55 2.16 18.85
C MET A 38 14.36 2.85 17.74
N VAL A 39 15.68 2.94 17.93
CA VAL A 39 16.58 3.46 16.91
C VAL A 39 16.53 2.55 15.68
N GLY A 40 16.27 3.16 14.50
CA GLY A 40 16.17 2.43 13.23
C GLY A 40 14.77 1.89 12.92
N GLU A 41 13.78 2.08 13.80
CA GLU A 41 12.40 1.70 13.52
C GLU A 41 11.79 2.64 12.48
N ILE A 42 11.13 2.06 11.46
CA ILE A 42 10.42 2.81 10.41
C ILE A 42 8.92 2.59 10.60
N PHE A 43 8.18 3.68 10.60
CA PHE A 43 6.72 3.67 10.64
C PHE A 43 6.16 3.85 9.23
N PHE A 44 5.17 3.04 8.88
CA PHE A 44 4.43 3.15 7.62
C PHE A 44 2.95 3.38 7.92
N HIS A 45 2.35 4.35 7.25
CA HIS A 45 0.92 4.63 7.35
C HIS A 45 0.23 4.30 6.04
N PHE A 46 -0.57 3.24 6.05
CA PHE A 46 -1.33 2.81 4.87
C PHE A 46 -2.68 3.50 4.85
N PHE A 47 -3.03 4.13 3.74
CA PHE A 47 -4.32 4.79 3.55
C PHE A 47 -4.72 4.89 2.08
N ASP A 48 -6.01 5.00 1.85
CA ASP A 48 -6.60 5.13 0.52
C ASP A 48 -6.89 6.59 0.19
N PHE A 49 -6.73 6.99 -1.08
CA PHE A 49 -7.15 8.30 -1.56
C PHE A 49 -8.67 8.38 -1.78
N GLU A 50 -9.31 7.22 -1.95
CA GLU A 50 -10.74 7.02 -2.15
C GLU A 50 -11.28 7.62 -3.46
N SER A 51 -11.16 8.92 -3.67
CA SER A 51 -11.58 9.63 -4.88
C SER A 51 -11.10 11.09 -4.89
N GLN A 52 -11.42 11.82 -5.98
CA GLN A 52 -11.16 13.26 -6.10
C GLN A 52 -12.30 14.15 -5.54
N TYR A 53 -13.28 13.60 -4.86
CA TYR A 53 -14.29 14.42 -4.17
C TYR A 53 -13.67 15.32 -3.10
N PRO A 54 -14.13 16.56 -2.95
CA PRO A 54 -13.52 17.54 -2.02
C PRO A 54 -13.33 17.02 -0.60
N ALA A 55 -14.26 16.19 -0.10
CA ALA A 55 -14.17 15.61 1.23
C ALA A 55 -12.97 14.63 1.36
N HIS A 56 -12.74 13.77 0.34
CA HIS A 56 -11.63 12.83 0.32
C HIS A 56 -10.28 13.55 0.10
N VAL A 57 -10.25 14.55 -0.77
CA VAL A 57 -9.07 15.43 -0.95
C VAL A 57 -8.69 16.12 0.37
N LYS A 58 -9.68 16.66 1.09
CA LYS A 58 -9.45 17.25 2.42
C LYS A 58 -8.89 16.24 3.41
N GLN A 59 -9.47 15.03 3.46
CA GLN A 59 -9.01 13.95 4.34
C GLN A 59 -7.58 13.52 4.00
N ARG A 60 -7.25 13.35 2.74
CA ARG A 60 -5.89 13.05 2.28
C ARG A 60 -4.88 14.10 2.75
N ASN A 61 -5.18 15.37 2.51
CA ASN A 61 -4.30 16.47 2.89
C ASN A 61 -4.11 16.56 4.41
N GLU A 62 -5.17 16.33 5.18
CA GLU A 62 -5.09 16.26 6.63
C GLU A 62 -4.22 15.06 7.09
N THR A 63 -4.32 13.91 6.43
CA THR A 63 -3.46 12.75 6.71
C THR A 63 -1.99 13.09 6.51
N PHE A 64 -1.61 13.74 5.41
CA PHE A 64 -0.22 14.17 5.18
C PHE A 64 0.27 15.18 6.24
N LYS A 65 -0.60 16.10 6.66
CA LYS A 65 -0.28 17.05 7.73
C LYS A 65 -0.02 16.34 9.06
N LEU A 66 -0.88 15.39 9.42
CA LEU A 66 -0.71 14.59 10.64
C LEU A 66 0.52 13.69 10.60
N LEU A 67 0.87 13.13 9.43
CA LEU A 67 2.10 12.38 9.23
C LEU A 67 3.33 13.24 9.48
N LYS A 68 3.38 14.46 8.91
CA LYS A 68 4.46 15.43 9.17
C LYS A 68 4.58 15.77 10.65
N GLU A 69 3.45 16.02 11.31
CA GLU A 69 3.42 16.29 12.75
C GLU A 69 3.96 15.12 13.56
N ALA A 70 3.50 13.89 13.26
CA ALA A 70 3.94 12.68 13.93
C ALA A 70 5.46 12.45 13.76
N LYS A 71 5.97 12.58 12.54
CA LYS A 71 7.40 12.49 12.22
C LYS A 71 8.23 13.46 13.07
N ASN A 72 7.80 14.70 13.16
CA ASN A 72 8.53 15.74 13.89
C ASN A 72 8.50 15.54 15.42
N ARG A 73 7.39 15.03 15.98
CA ARG A 73 7.23 14.83 17.44
C ARG A 73 8.26 13.87 18.04
N LYS A 74 8.62 12.82 17.31
CA LYS A 74 9.51 11.76 17.81
C LYS A 74 10.82 11.67 17.04
N LYS A 75 11.04 12.54 16.04
CA LYS A 75 12.19 12.49 15.12
C LYS A 75 12.37 11.09 14.49
N ILE A 76 11.26 10.48 14.10
CA ILE A 76 11.20 9.14 13.51
C ILE A 76 11.12 9.21 11.98
N GLN A 77 11.49 8.12 11.32
CA GLN A 77 11.14 7.90 9.93
C GLN A 77 9.69 7.43 9.87
N TYR A 78 8.83 8.21 9.20
CA TYR A 78 7.41 7.90 9.04
C TYR A 78 7.03 8.10 7.58
N GLU A 79 6.72 7.01 6.91
CA GLU A 79 6.47 6.98 5.47
C GLU A 79 4.97 6.81 5.19
N ALA A 80 4.52 7.46 4.11
CA ALA A 80 3.17 7.34 3.60
C ALA A 80 3.09 6.19 2.60
N ALA A 81 2.20 5.24 2.82
CA ALA A 81 1.90 4.14 1.90
C ALA A 81 0.46 4.33 1.37
N TYR A 82 0.30 5.20 0.38
CA TYR A 82 -1.00 5.48 -0.20
C TYR A 82 -1.34 4.57 -1.38
N SER A 83 -2.64 4.37 -1.62
CA SER A 83 -3.19 3.77 -2.83
C SER A 83 -4.26 4.69 -3.44
N ASN A 84 -4.22 4.90 -4.74
CA ASN A 84 -5.18 5.70 -5.47
C ASN A 84 -5.89 4.81 -6.54
N PHE A 85 -7.18 4.47 -6.41
CA PHE A 85 -8.09 4.95 -5.35
C PHE A 85 -7.95 4.21 -4.01
N SER A 86 -7.69 2.89 -4.01
CA SER A 86 -7.77 2.04 -2.84
C SER A 86 -6.83 0.83 -2.95
N PHE A 87 -6.65 0.12 -1.85
CA PHE A 87 -5.69 -0.98 -1.70
C PHE A 87 -5.94 -2.14 -2.67
N GLU A 88 -7.12 -2.25 -3.26
CA GLU A 88 -7.45 -3.21 -4.32
C GLU A 88 -6.51 -3.08 -5.52
N LEU A 89 -6.00 -1.89 -5.79
CA LEU A 89 -4.92 -1.67 -6.77
C LEU A 89 -3.74 -2.61 -6.49
N TRP A 90 -3.23 -2.59 -5.25
CA TRP A 90 -2.08 -3.41 -4.86
C TRP A 90 -2.40 -4.92 -5.00
N ILE A 91 -3.59 -5.36 -4.60
CA ILE A 91 -4.01 -6.76 -4.74
C ILE A 91 -3.97 -7.20 -6.21
N LEU A 92 -4.47 -6.38 -7.12
CA LEU A 92 -4.49 -6.69 -8.56
C LEU A 92 -3.08 -6.74 -9.17
N LEU A 93 -2.15 -5.93 -8.69
CA LEU A 93 -0.77 -5.93 -9.21
C LEU A 93 -0.07 -7.29 -9.04
N HIS A 94 -0.51 -8.14 -8.11
CA HIS A 94 0.00 -9.51 -7.98
C HIS A 94 -0.35 -10.40 -9.18
N LYS A 95 -1.36 -10.05 -9.96
CA LYS A 95 -1.86 -10.88 -11.07
C LYS A 95 -1.83 -10.19 -12.43
N THR A 96 -1.83 -8.87 -12.49
CA THR A 96 -1.95 -8.15 -13.74
C THR A 96 -1.34 -6.75 -13.67
N GLN A 97 -0.83 -6.29 -14.79
CA GLN A 97 -0.50 -4.89 -14.99
C GLN A 97 -1.78 -4.08 -15.17
N LEU A 98 -1.85 -2.91 -14.55
CA LEU A 98 -2.96 -1.97 -14.67
C LEU A 98 -2.48 -0.70 -15.38
N ASN A 99 -2.92 -0.52 -16.62
CA ASN A 99 -2.50 0.60 -17.48
C ASN A 99 -3.63 1.61 -17.72
N GLN A 100 -4.79 1.40 -17.09
CA GLN A 100 -5.97 2.23 -17.30
C GLN A 100 -6.34 2.98 -16.02
N SER A 101 -6.78 4.22 -16.20
CA SER A 101 -7.42 4.95 -15.11
C SER A 101 -8.83 4.43 -14.87
N PHE A 102 -9.24 4.44 -13.62
CA PHE A 102 -10.59 4.13 -13.20
C PHE A 102 -11.33 5.40 -12.78
N SER A 103 -12.63 5.44 -12.98
CA SER A 103 -13.48 6.53 -12.49
C SER A 103 -14.09 6.26 -11.11
N ASP A 104 -14.13 4.97 -10.72
CA ASP A 104 -14.67 4.52 -9.44
C ASP A 104 -13.96 3.25 -8.99
N ARG A 105 -13.70 3.14 -7.68
CA ARG A 105 -13.05 1.95 -7.08
C ARG A 105 -13.83 0.65 -7.29
N LYS A 106 -15.14 0.71 -7.53
CA LYS A 106 -15.95 -0.49 -7.84
C LYS A 106 -15.47 -1.21 -9.09
N GLN A 107 -14.80 -0.51 -9.99
CA GLN A 107 -14.24 -1.08 -11.22
C GLN A 107 -13.09 -2.08 -10.96
N TYR A 108 -12.51 -2.11 -9.75
CA TYR A 108 -11.56 -3.14 -9.36
C TYR A 108 -12.23 -4.52 -9.19
N LEU A 109 -13.49 -4.59 -8.75
CA LEU A 109 -14.15 -5.85 -8.44
C LEU A 109 -14.24 -6.84 -9.61
N PRO A 110 -14.66 -6.44 -10.82
CA PRO A 110 -14.66 -7.34 -11.97
C PRO A 110 -13.28 -7.93 -12.27
N LEU A 111 -12.23 -7.16 -12.07
CA LEU A 111 -10.85 -7.62 -12.26
C LEU A 111 -10.43 -8.59 -11.14
N ILE A 112 -10.78 -8.30 -9.89
CA ILE A 112 -10.55 -9.22 -8.77
C ILE A 112 -11.23 -10.55 -9.05
N ASN A 113 -12.52 -10.53 -9.40
CA ASN A 113 -13.27 -11.75 -9.73
C ASN A 113 -12.62 -12.53 -10.89
N LYS A 114 -12.21 -11.83 -11.95
CA LYS A 114 -11.55 -12.42 -13.11
C LYS A 114 -10.22 -13.09 -12.75
N TYR A 115 -9.33 -12.36 -12.07
CA TYR A 115 -7.94 -12.81 -11.88
C TYR A 115 -7.75 -13.76 -10.70
N PHE A 116 -8.68 -13.75 -9.75
CA PHE A 116 -8.67 -14.66 -8.59
C PHE A 116 -9.71 -15.79 -8.68
N GLY A 117 -10.48 -15.84 -9.78
CA GLY A 117 -11.48 -16.90 -9.99
C GLY A 117 -12.62 -16.84 -8.97
N THR A 118 -13.01 -15.64 -8.55
CA THR A 118 -14.06 -15.40 -7.55
C THR A 118 -15.32 -14.82 -8.19
N ALA A 119 -16.43 -14.73 -7.45
CA ALA A 119 -17.69 -14.21 -7.92
C ALA A 119 -18.35 -13.31 -6.85
N PHE A 120 -17.55 -12.45 -6.21
CA PHE A 120 -18.09 -11.50 -5.22
C PHE A 120 -19.07 -10.53 -5.87
N ALA A 121 -20.19 -10.27 -5.21
CA ALA A 121 -21.22 -9.38 -5.70
C ALA A 121 -20.82 -7.90 -5.59
N ASP A 122 -20.07 -7.54 -4.55
CA ASP A 122 -19.56 -6.18 -4.34
C ASP A 122 -18.23 -6.17 -3.55
N LEU A 123 -17.61 -4.99 -3.45
CA LEU A 123 -16.36 -4.81 -2.67
C LEU A 123 -16.54 -5.03 -1.17
N ARG A 124 -17.74 -4.94 -0.63
CA ARG A 124 -18.00 -5.24 0.78
C ARG A 124 -17.88 -6.75 1.03
N GLU A 125 -18.47 -7.55 0.14
CA GLU A 125 -18.32 -9.00 0.20
C GLU A 125 -16.85 -9.42 0.06
N PHE A 126 -16.11 -8.85 -0.90
CA PHE A 126 -14.68 -9.08 -1.04
C PHE A 126 -13.92 -8.74 0.26
N LYS A 127 -14.25 -7.64 0.94
CA LYS A 127 -13.60 -7.18 2.18
C LYS A 127 -13.97 -7.96 3.44
N ILE A 128 -14.91 -8.90 3.38
CA ILE A 128 -15.15 -9.83 4.48
C ILE A 128 -13.83 -10.58 4.74
N GLU A 129 -13.42 -10.64 5.99
CA GLU A 129 -12.09 -11.16 6.39
C GLU A 129 -11.80 -12.54 5.78
N LYS A 130 -12.77 -13.46 5.82
CA LYS A 130 -12.63 -14.81 5.23
C LYS A 130 -12.34 -14.75 3.73
N ASN A 131 -13.09 -13.93 3.00
CA ASN A 131 -12.96 -13.80 1.54
C ASN A 131 -11.64 -13.14 1.17
N PHE A 132 -11.30 -12.06 1.84
CA PHE A 132 -10.03 -11.36 1.65
C PHE A 132 -8.82 -12.25 1.95
N LYS A 133 -8.85 -12.99 3.07
CA LYS A 133 -7.80 -13.97 3.40
C LYS A 133 -7.72 -15.09 2.37
N SER A 134 -8.83 -15.56 1.82
CA SER A 134 -8.84 -16.58 0.75
C SER A 134 -8.09 -16.08 -0.49
N VAL A 135 -8.32 -14.84 -0.90
CA VAL A 135 -7.61 -14.21 -2.03
C VAL A 135 -6.10 -14.09 -1.70
N LEU A 136 -5.74 -13.59 -0.53
CA LEU A 136 -4.33 -13.47 -0.13
C LEU A 136 -3.62 -14.83 -0.07
N ASN A 137 -4.29 -15.86 0.45
CA ASN A 137 -3.71 -17.20 0.58
C ASN A 137 -3.51 -17.92 -0.75
N SER A 138 -4.09 -17.42 -1.85
CA SER A 138 -3.81 -17.89 -3.20
C SER A 138 -2.52 -17.31 -3.80
N LEU A 139 -1.89 -16.38 -3.10
CA LEU A 139 -0.68 -15.67 -3.53
C LEU A 139 0.55 -16.21 -2.79
N ASN A 140 1.70 -16.14 -3.45
CA ASN A 140 3.00 -16.57 -2.93
C ASN A 140 4.07 -15.48 -3.16
N PHE A 141 5.33 -15.77 -2.84
CA PHE A 141 6.42 -14.80 -3.01
C PHE A 141 6.67 -14.39 -4.47
N SER A 142 6.51 -15.31 -5.42
CA SER A 142 6.63 -14.98 -6.85
C SER A 142 5.54 -13.98 -7.29
N ASP A 143 4.33 -14.06 -6.70
CA ASP A 143 3.29 -13.06 -6.94
C ASP A 143 3.67 -11.70 -6.35
N VAL A 144 4.35 -11.64 -5.20
CA VAL A 144 4.90 -10.37 -4.66
C VAL A 144 5.91 -9.77 -5.61
N GLN A 145 6.81 -10.57 -6.19
CA GLN A 145 7.76 -10.10 -7.21
C GLN A 145 7.04 -9.58 -8.46
N THR A 146 5.99 -10.27 -8.90
CA THR A 146 5.12 -9.82 -9.99
C THR A 146 4.46 -8.47 -9.67
N ALA A 147 3.96 -8.30 -8.45
CA ALA A 147 3.38 -7.04 -8.00
C ALA A 147 4.41 -5.91 -8.00
N MET A 148 5.65 -6.17 -7.58
CA MET A 148 6.72 -5.18 -7.61
C MET A 148 7.10 -4.78 -9.05
N ASN A 149 7.17 -5.73 -9.97
CA ASN A 149 7.43 -5.44 -11.39
C ASN A 149 6.30 -4.61 -12.02
N ASN A 150 5.04 -4.95 -11.73
CA ASN A 150 3.88 -4.20 -12.21
C ASN A 150 3.79 -2.82 -11.57
N TYR A 151 4.17 -2.70 -10.30
CA TYR A 151 4.30 -1.41 -9.62
C TYR A 151 5.34 -0.50 -10.30
N GLY A 152 6.52 -1.03 -10.63
CA GLY A 152 7.56 -0.28 -11.34
C GLY A 152 7.04 0.35 -12.64
N LYS A 153 6.21 -0.39 -13.40
CA LYS A 153 5.57 0.15 -14.62
C LYS A 153 4.55 1.25 -14.34
N ILE A 154 3.82 1.19 -13.22
CA ILE A 154 2.94 2.30 -12.81
C ILE A 154 3.77 3.53 -12.47
N VAL A 155 4.85 3.38 -11.72
CA VAL A 155 5.76 4.51 -11.38
C VAL A 155 6.30 5.16 -12.67
N GLU A 156 6.84 4.36 -13.58
CA GLU A 156 7.34 4.85 -14.87
C GLU A 156 6.26 5.63 -15.66
N GLN A 157 5.04 5.10 -15.71
CA GLN A 157 3.93 5.80 -16.37
C GLN A 157 3.55 7.11 -15.67
N CYS A 158 3.55 7.12 -14.32
CA CYS A 158 3.30 8.34 -13.56
C CYS A 158 4.39 9.40 -13.83
N GLU A 159 5.65 9.01 -13.77
CA GLU A 159 6.78 9.91 -14.02
C GLU A 159 6.77 10.51 -15.44
N LEU A 160 6.36 9.72 -16.43
CA LEU A 160 6.32 10.16 -17.84
C LEU A 160 5.12 11.06 -18.16
N ASN A 161 3.97 10.85 -17.52
CA ASN A 161 2.70 11.41 -17.97
C ASN A 161 2.00 12.32 -16.95
N LEU A 162 2.41 12.31 -15.70
CA LEU A 162 1.71 13.00 -14.62
C LEU A 162 2.61 14.02 -13.92
N ILE A 163 1.98 14.94 -13.23
CA ILE A 163 2.68 15.96 -12.42
C ILE A 163 2.74 15.47 -10.98
N GLU A 164 3.95 15.23 -10.49
CA GLU A 164 4.18 14.95 -9.08
C GLU A 164 3.77 16.16 -8.22
N LYS A 165 2.95 15.92 -7.23
CA LYS A 165 2.57 16.92 -6.23
C LYS A 165 3.27 16.67 -4.90
N LYS A 166 3.49 17.73 -4.15
CA LYS A 166 4.10 17.66 -2.82
C LYS A 166 3.23 18.34 -1.78
N THR A 167 2.97 17.62 -0.70
CA THR A 167 2.23 18.15 0.45
C THR A 167 2.90 17.69 1.73
N CYS A 168 3.24 18.63 2.60
CA CYS A 168 3.86 18.35 3.90
C CYS A 168 5.17 17.54 3.85
N GLY A 169 5.87 17.56 2.71
CA GLY A 169 7.10 16.82 2.48
C GLY A 169 6.91 15.40 1.93
N TYR A 170 5.69 15.02 1.58
CA TYR A 170 5.36 13.77 0.90
C TYR A 170 5.01 14.05 -0.56
N SER A 171 5.57 13.24 -1.48
CA SER A 171 5.27 13.25 -2.91
C SER A 171 4.12 12.29 -3.22
N PHE A 172 3.29 12.63 -4.21
CA PHE A 172 2.21 11.79 -4.69
C PHE A 172 1.69 12.23 -6.07
N TYR A 173 0.95 11.35 -6.74
CA TYR A 173 0.18 11.66 -7.94
C TYR A 173 -1.31 11.66 -7.63
N GLU A 174 -2.06 12.67 -8.14
CA GLU A 174 -3.50 12.77 -7.91
C GLU A 174 -4.31 11.82 -8.79
N GLU A 175 -3.79 11.51 -9.95
CA GLU A 175 -4.40 10.62 -10.92
C GLU A 175 -4.18 9.15 -10.53
N ASN A 176 -5.08 8.26 -10.98
CA ASN A 176 -4.95 6.82 -10.81
C ASN A 176 -4.68 6.13 -12.17
N PRO A 177 -4.01 4.97 -12.15
CA PRO A 177 -3.46 4.31 -10.97
C PRO A 177 -2.17 4.95 -10.47
N SER A 178 -2.07 5.21 -9.18
CA SER A 178 -0.83 5.61 -8.51
C SER A 178 -0.78 5.07 -7.08
N SER A 179 0.42 4.84 -6.54
CA SER A 179 0.59 4.26 -5.21
C SER A 179 2.00 4.48 -4.71
N SER A 180 2.21 4.50 -3.40
CA SER A 180 3.52 4.37 -2.77
C SER A 180 3.64 3.09 -1.90
N VAL A 181 2.66 2.19 -1.99
CA VAL A 181 2.73 0.89 -1.29
C VAL A 181 3.93 0.07 -1.74
N GLY A 182 4.26 0.08 -3.05
CA GLY A 182 5.40 -0.66 -3.58
C GLY A 182 6.73 -0.17 -3.02
N GLU A 183 6.92 1.14 -2.79
CA GLU A 183 8.11 1.67 -2.12
C GLU A 183 8.27 1.08 -0.71
N THR A 184 7.17 1.02 0.04
CA THR A 184 7.15 0.40 1.37
C THR A 184 7.56 -1.08 1.30
N ILE A 185 7.00 -1.83 0.35
CA ILE A 185 7.35 -3.25 0.15
C ILE A 185 8.82 -3.40 -0.26
N GLN A 186 9.33 -2.52 -1.12
CA GLN A 186 10.74 -2.53 -1.52
C GLN A 186 11.68 -2.32 -0.33
N ILE A 187 11.35 -1.39 0.59
CA ILE A 187 12.12 -1.19 1.83
C ILE A 187 12.15 -2.49 2.65
N ILE A 188 11.00 -3.15 2.80
CA ILE A 188 10.90 -4.41 3.53
C ILE A 188 11.72 -5.51 2.86
N LEU A 189 11.61 -5.69 1.55
CA LEU A 189 12.35 -6.71 0.81
C LEU A 189 13.87 -6.47 0.88
N LYS A 190 14.31 -5.21 0.77
CA LYS A 190 15.73 -4.83 0.95
C LYS A 190 16.23 -5.18 2.35
N ALA A 191 15.45 -4.90 3.39
CA ALA A 191 15.80 -5.25 4.76
C ALA A 191 15.97 -6.77 4.95
N CYS A 192 15.21 -7.59 4.22
CA CYS A 192 15.31 -9.06 4.22
C CYS A 192 16.37 -9.60 3.25
N LYS A 193 17.03 -8.73 2.46
CA LYS A 193 17.94 -9.08 1.36
C LYS A 193 17.29 -9.94 0.26
N LEU A 194 16.02 -9.67 -0.04
CA LEU A 194 15.22 -10.36 -1.06
C LEU A 194 15.00 -9.52 -2.34
N SER A 195 15.45 -8.27 -2.37
CA SER A 195 15.45 -7.44 -3.58
C SER A 195 16.79 -7.53 -4.29
N SER A 196 16.75 -7.79 -5.58
CA SER A 196 17.85 -7.50 -6.50
C SER A 196 18.11 -6.01 -6.59
#